data_7e92e2822cfbb977688de1524e235d24
#
_entry.id   7e92e2822cfbb977688de1524e235d24
#
_cell.length_a   1.000
_cell.length_b   1.000
_cell.length_c   1.000
_cell.angle_alpha   90.00
_cell.angle_beta   90.00
_cell.angle_gamma   90.00
#
_symmetry.space_group_name_H-M   'P 1'
#
loop_
_entity.id
_entity.type
_entity.pdbx_description
1 polymer ?
#
loop_
_entity_poly.entity_id
_entity_poly.type
_entity_poly.pdbx_seq_one_letter_code
_entity_poly.pdbx_strand_id
1 'polypeptide(L)'
;MAGAQGRDLGLSEEEMAETSRKQQFLTEILRWRALTTPDHILYTMLNSRNQVAASYTCSQLHKRAEKIGCLLMEKGRLNTGDHVALVFPPGVELVSAFYGCLYVGCVPVTIRPPHPQNVASTLPTVRMIVEVSKSVAILTNSTVIKLLKSKEASAIVDCKTWTNLLDTDDLPKKKLAAVYRAPTPEMICYLDFSVSTTGMLAGIKMSHASATALCQAQKLQCELYPSRDVALCLDPYSGLGFVLWCLSSIFSGHHSILVSPTEVEINPAVWLTAVSQYKVRDTFCSYGVMELCTRGLGTSTVSLKTKGVNLSCVRACCVIAEERPRILLTTSFTKLFASLGLSPRAVSTSFGCRVNVGICLQGASCPETTTVYVDMRALRNDRVTLVEKGSPHSLCVLESGKLLPGVKVAIANPETKGQCADSHLGEIWVSSPHNANGYFTIYGDDSLHHEHFDSQLATGDIHTSYARTGFLGFIRRTELTQSDGERHDAIFVVGGLDETIMLRGMRYHPIDIEMTVQRSHRKICECAVFTWTNLLVVVVELEGHENEALDLVPLVTSVVLEEHYLIVGVVVVVDPGVIPINSRGEKQRMHLRDGFLADQLDPIYVAYNM
;
A
#
# COMPACT_ATOMS: atom_id res chain seq x y z
N MET A 1 0.23 26.96 -12.59
CA MET A 1 1.33 26.88 -11.59
C MET A 1 2.64 26.29 -12.13
N ALA A 2 2.67 25.62 -13.27
CA ALA A 2 3.93 25.28 -13.97
C ALA A 2 4.75 26.51 -14.40
N GLY A 3 4.11 27.66 -14.56
CA GLY A 3 4.79 28.90 -14.96
C GLY A 3 5.64 29.59 -13.89
N ALA A 4 5.44 29.27 -12.60
CA ALA A 4 6.23 29.89 -11.53
C ALA A 4 7.63 29.28 -11.38
N GLN A 5 7.75 27.98 -11.63
CA GLN A 5 9.06 27.30 -11.52
C GLN A 5 10.02 27.62 -12.69
N GLY A 6 9.47 27.94 -13.87
CA GLY A 6 10.28 28.32 -15.02
C GLY A 6 10.83 29.75 -14.96
N ARG A 7 10.14 30.67 -14.26
CA ARG A 7 10.60 32.04 -14.07
C ARG A 7 11.85 32.13 -13.20
N ASP A 8 11.97 31.24 -12.23
CA ASP A 8 13.16 31.17 -11.36
C ASP A 8 14.41 30.63 -12.08
N LEU A 9 14.24 29.98 -13.25
CA LEU A 9 15.32 29.40 -14.04
C LEU A 9 15.77 30.31 -15.23
N GLY A 10 15.13 31.45 -15.44
CA GLY A 10 15.48 32.38 -16.51
C GLY A 10 15.21 31.88 -17.94
N LEU A 11 14.36 30.86 -18.08
CA LEU A 11 13.96 30.30 -19.35
C LEU A 11 12.88 31.15 -20.02
N SER A 12 12.93 31.27 -21.36
CA SER A 12 11.86 31.90 -22.13
C SER A 12 10.57 31.08 -22.12
N GLU A 13 9.41 31.71 -22.39
CA GLU A 13 8.12 30.99 -22.44
C GLU A 13 8.11 29.88 -23.50
N GLU A 14 8.83 30.07 -24.62
CA GLU A 14 8.98 29.05 -25.67
C GLU A 14 9.86 27.88 -25.20
N GLU A 15 10.98 28.18 -24.53
CA GLU A 15 11.85 27.16 -23.94
C GLU A 15 11.13 26.39 -22.81
N MET A 16 10.28 27.06 -22.02
CA MET A 16 9.44 26.42 -21.02
C MET A 16 8.39 25.51 -21.66
N ALA A 17 7.76 25.93 -22.74
CA ALA A 17 6.77 25.12 -23.45
C ALA A 17 7.44 23.92 -24.15
N GLU A 18 8.62 24.10 -24.72
CA GLU A 18 9.39 23.01 -25.30
C GLU A 18 9.94 22.04 -24.26
N THR A 19 10.41 22.56 -23.15
CA THR A 19 10.88 21.76 -22.00
C THR A 19 9.72 20.98 -21.35
N SER A 20 8.55 21.60 -21.21
CA SER A 20 7.34 20.93 -20.73
C SER A 20 6.85 19.83 -21.66
N ARG A 21 7.00 19.99 -22.97
CA ARG A 21 6.69 18.93 -23.95
C ARG A 21 7.70 17.79 -23.95
N LYS A 22 8.98 18.07 -23.64
CA LYS A 22 10.05 17.06 -23.57
C LYS A 22 10.06 16.27 -22.26
N GLN A 23 9.39 16.75 -21.21
CA GLN A 23 9.36 16.13 -19.87
C GLN A 23 8.09 15.32 -19.61
N GLN A 24 7.68 14.54 -20.57
CA GLN A 24 6.45 13.75 -20.50
C GLN A 24 6.59 12.49 -19.64
N PHE A 25 7.81 11.97 -19.44
CA PHE A 25 8.09 10.70 -18.77
C PHE A 25 9.05 10.87 -17.60
N LEU A 26 8.97 9.95 -16.64
CA LEU A 26 9.80 9.96 -15.43
C LEU A 26 11.30 9.99 -15.72
N THR A 27 11.77 9.26 -16.74
CA THR A 27 13.17 9.25 -17.16
C THR A 27 13.65 10.61 -17.66
N GLU A 28 12.83 11.29 -18.42
CA GLU A 28 13.13 12.64 -18.94
C GLU A 28 13.16 13.65 -17.79
N ILE A 29 12.22 13.52 -16.84
CA ILE A 29 12.14 14.38 -15.66
C ILE A 29 13.39 14.21 -14.78
N LEU A 30 13.84 12.99 -14.53
CA LEU A 30 15.06 12.75 -13.74
C LEU A 30 16.30 13.35 -14.41
N ARG A 31 16.44 13.16 -15.72
CA ARG A 31 17.54 13.75 -16.50
C ARG A 31 17.52 15.27 -16.44
N TRP A 32 16.34 15.86 -16.61
CA TRP A 32 16.16 17.31 -16.52
C TRP A 32 16.54 17.84 -15.13
N ARG A 33 16.11 17.17 -14.03
CA ARG A 33 16.49 17.56 -12.67
C ARG A 33 17.99 17.44 -12.43
N ALA A 34 18.63 16.44 -12.98
CA ALA A 34 20.09 16.28 -12.90
C ALA A 34 20.86 17.40 -13.59
N LEU A 35 20.27 18.00 -14.65
CA LEU A 35 20.86 19.14 -15.37
C LEU A 35 20.56 20.49 -14.68
N THR A 36 19.32 20.69 -14.23
CA THR A 36 18.85 22.00 -13.74
C THR A 36 19.07 22.20 -12.25
N THR A 37 18.93 21.14 -11.45
CA THR A 37 19.11 21.16 -9.99
C THR A 37 19.98 19.99 -9.52
N PRO A 38 21.23 19.88 -9.99
CA PRO A 38 22.07 18.70 -9.76
C PRO A 38 22.34 18.40 -8.28
N ASP A 39 22.45 19.43 -7.47
CA ASP A 39 22.80 19.31 -6.04
C ASP A 39 21.60 19.22 -5.11
N HIS A 40 20.37 19.32 -5.66
CA HIS A 40 19.15 19.15 -4.88
C HIS A 40 19.02 17.71 -4.36
N ILE A 41 18.82 17.55 -3.05
CA ILE A 41 18.69 16.24 -2.42
C ILE A 41 17.27 15.72 -2.66
N LEU A 42 17.16 14.58 -3.35
CA LEU A 42 15.88 13.90 -3.56
C LEU A 42 15.58 12.89 -2.45
N TYR A 43 16.59 12.20 -1.96
CA TYR A 43 16.42 11.12 -0.98
C TYR A 43 17.43 11.21 0.16
N THR A 44 16.94 10.99 1.37
CA THR A 44 17.74 10.74 2.56
C THR A 44 17.21 9.50 3.26
N MET A 45 18.02 8.45 3.39
CA MET A 45 17.69 7.22 4.10
C MET A 45 18.22 7.27 5.52
N LEU A 46 17.38 6.98 6.50
CA LEU A 46 17.73 6.94 7.92
C LEU A 46 17.80 5.50 8.44
N ASN A 47 18.73 5.27 9.36
CA ASN A 47 18.81 4.02 10.12
C ASN A 47 18.05 4.12 11.46
N SER A 48 18.02 3.03 12.23
CA SER A 48 17.34 2.95 13.53
C SER A 48 17.83 3.94 14.59
N ARG A 49 19.03 4.53 14.38
CA ARG A 49 19.62 5.57 15.25
C ARG A 49 19.36 6.99 14.76
N ASN A 50 18.47 7.17 13.79
CA ASN A 50 18.24 8.44 13.10
C ASN A 50 19.48 9.07 12.43
N GLN A 51 20.43 8.25 12.06
CA GLN A 51 21.60 8.67 11.31
C GLN A 51 21.35 8.49 9.82
N VAL A 52 21.92 9.37 9.00
CA VAL A 52 21.84 9.26 7.55
C VAL A 52 22.67 8.06 7.09
N ALA A 53 21.99 7.04 6.58
CA ALA A 53 22.64 5.86 6.02
C ALA A 53 23.01 6.05 4.54
N ALA A 54 22.19 6.79 3.79
CA ALA A 54 22.44 7.14 2.40
C ALA A 54 21.73 8.45 2.05
N SER A 55 22.28 9.21 1.13
CA SER A 55 21.67 10.43 0.60
C SER A 55 22.01 10.56 -0.87
N TYR A 56 21.01 10.90 -1.70
CA TYR A 56 21.23 11.10 -3.13
C TYR A 56 20.65 12.44 -3.60
N THR A 57 21.53 13.21 -4.25
CA THR A 57 21.12 14.36 -5.06
C THR A 57 20.58 13.93 -6.42
N CYS A 58 19.93 14.84 -7.13
CA CYS A 58 19.45 14.58 -8.50
C CYS A 58 20.58 14.05 -9.41
N SER A 59 21.75 14.68 -9.36
CA SER A 59 22.91 14.29 -10.16
C SER A 59 23.45 12.90 -9.77
N GLN A 60 23.55 12.62 -8.47
CA GLN A 60 24.05 11.33 -7.98
C GLN A 60 23.12 10.18 -8.37
N LEU A 61 21.81 10.37 -8.20
CA LEU A 61 20.81 9.37 -8.59
C LEU A 61 20.86 9.09 -10.09
N HIS A 62 20.88 10.15 -10.90
CA HIS A 62 20.96 10.04 -12.36
C HIS A 62 22.22 9.29 -12.81
N LYS A 63 23.39 9.66 -12.29
CA LYS A 63 24.67 8.98 -12.62
C LYS A 63 24.66 7.50 -12.20
N ARG A 64 24.09 7.20 -11.05
CA ARG A 64 23.96 5.81 -10.57
C ARG A 64 23.03 5.01 -11.50
N ALA A 65 21.90 5.59 -11.88
CA ALA A 65 20.97 4.97 -12.83
C ALA A 65 21.60 4.72 -14.21
N GLU A 66 22.39 5.66 -14.72
CA GLU A 66 23.13 5.47 -15.97
C GLU A 66 24.09 4.28 -15.90
N LYS A 67 24.87 4.17 -14.82
CA LYS A 67 25.81 3.05 -14.63
C LYS A 67 25.10 1.71 -14.54
N ILE A 68 23.94 1.68 -13.89
CA ILE A 68 23.11 0.47 -13.82
C ILE A 68 22.56 0.13 -15.20
N GLY A 69 22.10 1.11 -15.98
CA GLY A 69 21.72 0.92 -17.38
C GLY A 69 22.85 0.31 -18.21
N CYS A 70 24.07 0.79 -18.03
CA CYS A 70 25.26 0.21 -18.66
C CYS A 70 25.49 -1.26 -18.25
N LEU A 71 25.34 -1.57 -16.96
CA LEU A 71 25.44 -2.93 -16.45
C LEU A 71 24.43 -3.88 -17.14
N LEU A 72 23.19 -3.43 -17.26
CA LEU A 72 22.13 -4.20 -17.91
C LEU A 72 22.44 -4.49 -19.39
N MET A 73 23.00 -3.54 -20.11
CA MET A 73 23.34 -3.68 -21.52
C MET A 73 24.62 -4.51 -21.74
N GLU A 74 25.68 -4.23 -20.99
CA GLU A 74 26.98 -4.87 -21.20
C GLU A 74 27.04 -6.29 -20.64
N LYS A 75 26.77 -6.45 -19.35
CA LYS A 75 26.82 -7.76 -18.69
C LYS A 75 25.49 -8.53 -18.83
N GLY A 76 24.36 -7.82 -18.71
CA GLY A 76 23.04 -8.41 -18.84
C GLY A 76 22.64 -8.77 -20.25
N ARG A 77 23.15 -8.05 -21.26
CA ARG A 77 22.80 -8.17 -22.68
C ARG A 77 21.30 -8.11 -22.92
N LEU A 78 20.63 -7.21 -22.19
CA LEU A 78 19.17 -7.11 -22.24
C LEU A 78 18.69 -6.25 -23.41
N ASN A 79 17.47 -6.55 -23.84
CA ASN A 79 16.77 -5.83 -24.91
C ASN A 79 15.63 -4.98 -24.33
N THR A 80 15.14 -4.03 -25.13
CA THR A 80 13.95 -3.25 -24.79
C THR A 80 12.75 -4.17 -24.56
N GLY A 81 12.03 -3.95 -23.47
CA GLY A 81 10.87 -4.76 -23.10
C GLY A 81 11.20 -5.97 -22.24
N ASP A 82 12.48 -6.30 -22.04
CA ASP A 82 12.86 -7.37 -21.12
C ASP A 82 12.48 -7.02 -19.68
N HIS A 83 11.99 -8.01 -18.94
CA HIS A 83 11.65 -7.85 -17.53
C HIS A 83 12.84 -8.12 -16.63
N VAL A 84 13.06 -7.26 -15.66
CA VAL A 84 14.17 -7.33 -14.71
C VAL A 84 13.62 -7.34 -13.29
N ALA A 85 13.91 -8.40 -12.55
CA ALA A 85 13.58 -8.47 -11.14
C ALA A 85 14.54 -7.60 -10.31
N LEU A 86 14.01 -6.67 -9.55
CA LEU A 86 14.75 -5.83 -8.63
C LEU A 86 14.59 -6.37 -7.21
N VAL A 87 15.63 -7.00 -6.69
CA VAL A 87 15.63 -7.62 -5.37
C VAL A 87 16.56 -6.83 -4.44
N PHE A 88 16.02 -5.79 -3.84
CA PHE A 88 16.76 -4.88 -2.96
C PHE A 88 16.05 -4.70 -1.62
N PRO A 89 16.81 -4.52 -0.52
CA PRO A 89 16.26 -4.00 0.71
C PRO A 89 15.61 -2.62 0.48
N PRO A 90 14.67 -2.18 1.35
CA PRO A 90 14.12 -0.84 1.25
C PRO A 90 15.23 0.21 1.31
N GLY A 91 15.33 1.06 0.31
CA GLY A 91 16.36 2.09 0.26
C GLY A 91 16.44 2.81 -1.07
N VAL A 92 17.50 3.58 -1.24
CA VAL A 92 17.72 4.40 -2.44
C VAL A 92 18.30 3.57 -3.59
N GLU A 93 18.98 2.47 -3.30
CA GLU A 93 19.52 1.56 -4.32
C GLU A 93 18.41 0.94 -5.18
N LEU A 94 17.25 0.64 -4.58
CA LEU A 94 16.05 0.21 -5.31
C LEU A 94 15.62 1.27 -6.33
N VAL A 95 15.62 2.53 -5.94
CA VAL A 95 15.25 3.65 -6.83
C VAL A 95 16.24 3.78 -7.98
N SER A 96 17.54 3.71 -7.70
CA SER A 96 18.60 3.77 -8.71
C SER A 96 18.47 2.63 -9.73
N ALA A 97 18.21 1.42 -9.25
CA ALA A 97 18.02 0.24 -10.09
C ALA A 97 16.76 0.36 -10.97
N PHE A 98 15.68 0.90 -10.41
CA PHE A 98 14.45 1.15 -11.14
C PHE A 98 14.67 2.08 -12.34
N TYR A 99 15.30 3.22 -12.11
CA TYR A 99 15.58 4.18 -13.19
C TYR A 99 16.64 3.69 -14.16
N GLY A 100 17.59 2.89 -13.71
CA GLY A 100 18.54 2.21 -14.61
C GLY A 100 17.84 1.28 -15.60
N CYS A 101 16.83 0.54 -15.18
CA CYS A 101 15.97 -0.26 -16.05
C CYS A 101 15.21 0.61 -17.04
N LEU A 102 14.56 1.68 -16.57
CA LEU A 102 13.80 2.57 -17.43
C LEU A 102 14.66 3.25 -18.50
N TYR A 103 15.89 3.61 -18.16
CA TYR A 103 16.82 4.25 -19.11
C TYR A 103 17.15 3.39 -20.32
N VAL A 104 17.18 2.08 -20.17
CA VAL A 104 17.47 1.14 -21.26
C VAL A 104 16.20 0.51 -21.86
N GLY A 105 15.03 0.92 -21.41
CA GLY A 105 13.74 0.41 -21.89
C GLY A 105 13.37 -0.96 -21.37
N CYS A 106 13.97 -1.43 -20.27
CA CYS A 106 13.57 -2.64 -19.56
C CYS A 106 12.38 -2.36 -18.64
N VAL A 107 11.67 -3.42 -18.27
CA VAL A 107 10.50 -3.37 -17.38
C VAL A 107 10.91 -3.90 -16.01
N PRO A 108 11.05 -3.06 -14.99
CA PRO A 108 11.40 -3.49 -13.65
C PRO A 108 10.23 -4.13 -12.92
N VAL A 109 10.55 -5.12 -12.10
CA VAL A 109 9.64 -5.81 -11.18
C VAL A 109 10.24 -5.75 -9.80
N THR A 110 9.64 -5.01 -8.88
CA THR A 110 10.15 -4.88 -7.51
C THR A 110 9.76 -6.09 -6.67
N ILE A 111 10.75 -6.70 -6.02
CA ILE A 111 10.57 -7.91 -5.21
C ILE A 111 11.25 -7.70 -3.86
N ARG A 112 10.54 -8.01 -2.79
CA ARG A 112 11.12 -8.04 -1.46
C ARG A 112 12.21 -9.12 -1.37
N PRO A 113 13.42 -8.81 -0.87
CA PRO A 113 14.43 -9.82 -0.63
C PRO A 113 13.98 -10.89 0.37
N PRO A 114 14.54 -12.11 0.30
CA PRO A 114 14.29 -13.09 1.34
C PRO A 114 14.81 -12.58 2.69
N HIS A 115 14.08 -12.92 3.75
CA HIS A 115 14.47 -12.52 5.10
C HIS A 115 15.63 -13.38 5.60
N PRO A 116 16.77 -12.81 6.04
CA PRO A 116 17.95 -13.59 6.42
C PRO A 116 17.73 -14.61 7.54
N GLN A 117 16.79 -14.31 8.45
CA GLN A 117 16.46 -15.20 9.57
C GLN A 117 15.30 -16.16 9.27
N ASN A 118 14.67 -16.03 8.10
CA ASN A 118 13.53 -16.83 7.69
C ASN A 118 13.54 -17.10 6.19
N VAL A 119 14.66 -17.62 5.71
CA VAL A 119 14.88 -17.91 4.28
C VAL A 119 13.88 -18.94 3.76
N ALA A 120 13.60 -19.95 4.57
CA ALA A 120 12.72 -21.06 4.17
C ALA A 120 11.31 -20.62 3.78
N SER A 121 10.73 -19.64 4.45
CA SER A 121 9.38 -19.15 4.16
C SER A 121 9.35 -18.00 3.16
N THR A 122 10.41 -17.21 3.05
CA THR A 122 10.43 -15.98 2.22
C THR A 122 11.03 -16.19 0.83
N LEU A 123 12.01 -17.07 0.68
CA LEU A 123 12.66 -17.35 -0.61
C LEU A 123 11.72 -17.92 -1.68
N PRO A 124 10.79 -18.84 -1.37
CA PRO A 124 9.85 -19.36 -2.37
C PRO A 124 9.02 -18.28 -3.07
N THR A 125 8.61 -17.24 -2.34
CA THR A 125 7.87 -16.10 -2.92
C THR A 125 8.74 -15.32 -3.91
N VAL A 126 9.99 -15.07 -3.58
CA VAL A 126 10.95 -14.41 -4.49
C VAL A 126 11.11 -15.24 -5.77
N ARG A 127 11.32 -16.53 -5.64
CA ARG A 127 11.44 -17.45 -6.77
C ARG A 127 10.19 -17.45 -7.65
N MET A 128 9.04 -17.54 -7.03
CA MET A 128 7.76 -17.54 -7.73
C MET A 128 7.55 -16.24 -8.52
N ILE A 129 7.83 -15.07 -7.94
CA ILE A 129 7.66 -13.79 -8.66
C ILE A 129 8.65 -13.68 -9.82
N VAL A 130 9.90 -14.10 -9.65
CA VAL A 130 10.90 -14.10 -10.75
C VAL A 130 10.45 -14.96 -11.92
N GLU A 131 9.96 -16.16 -11.65
CA GLU A 131 9.46 -17.08 -12.69
C GLU A 131 8.22 -16.54 -13.38
N VAL A 132 7.28 -16.11 -12.60
CA VAL A 132 5.97 -15.66 -13.00
C VAL A 132 6.02 -14.34 -13.79
N SER A 133 6.87 -13.41 -13.38
CA SER A 133 7.12 -12.16 -14.11
C SER A 133 7.91 -12.38 -15.40
N LYS A 134 8.38 -13.62 -15.65
CA LYS A 134 9.27 -13.93 -16.77
C LYS A 134 10.50 -13.02 -16.82
N SER A 135 11.03 -12.71 -15.65
CA SER A 135 12.25 -11.89 -15.54
C SER A 135 13.44 -12.64 -16.10
N VAL A 136 14.18 -12.00 -17.00
CA VAL A 136 15.36 -12.58 -17.67
C VAL A 136 16.67 -12.29 -16.93
N ALA A 137 16.62 -11.36 -15.96
CA ALA A 137 17.73 -11.02 -15.08
C ALA A 137 17.22 -10.63 -13.70
N ILE A 138 18.08 -10.81 -12.70
CA ILE A 138 17.88 -10.33 -11.33
C ILE A 138 18.95 -9.29 -11.06
N LEU A 139 18.52 -8.07 -10.79
CA LEU A 139 19.38 -6.96 -10.41
C LEU A 139 19.31 -6.81 -8.88
N THR A 140 20.45 -6.88 -8.23
CA THR A 140 20.53 -6.83 -6.77
C THR A 140 21.95 -6.41 -6.31
N ASN A 141 22.18 -6.34 -5.01
CA ASN A 141 23.48 -6.04 -4.44
C ASN A 141 24.24 -7.33 -4.04
N SER A 142 25.52 -7.19 -3.73
CA SER A 142 26.37 -8.31 -3.35
C SER A 142 25.93 -9.02 -2.06
N THR A 143 25.30 -8.32 -1.13
CA THR A 143 24.77 -8.90 0.12
C THR A 143 23.63 -9.87 -0.17
N VAL A 144 22.68 -9.46 -1.00
CA VAL A 144 21.55 -10.33 -1.40
C VAL A 144 22.04 -11.51 -2.25
N ILE A 145 23.01 -11.30 -3.15
CA ILE A 145 23.62 -12.39 -3.93
C ILE A 145 24.22 -13.45 -3.01
N LYS A 146 24.96 -13.03 -1.98
CA LYS A 146 25.52 -13.97 -0.99
C LYS A 146 24.43 -14.74 -0.26
N LEU A 147 23.31 -14.07 0.08
CA LEU A 147 22.17 -14.72 0.71
C LEU A 147 21.52 -15.76 -0.22
N LEU A 148 21.30 -15.42 -1.50
CA LEU A 148 20.71 -16.34 -2.48
C LEU A 148 21.61 -17.56 -2.77
N LYS A 149 22.91 -17.41 -2.61
CA LYS A 149 23.92 -18.48 -2.79
C LYS A 149 24.30 -19.18 -1.49
N SER A 150 23.70 -18.81 -0.36
CA SER A 150 23.97 -19.47 0.92
C SER A 150 23.55 -20.95 0.91
N LYS A 151 24.11 -21.73 1.82
CA LYS A 151 23.76 -23.17 1.93
C LYS A 151 22.28 -23.36 2.23
N GLU A 152 21.73 -22.52 3.11
CA GLU A 152 20.33 -22.54 3.49
C GLU A 152 19.42 -22.23 2.29
N ALA A 153 19.70 -21.16 1.56
CA ALA A 153 18.95 -20.80 0.36
C ALA A 153 19.09 -21.85 -0.75
N SER A 154 20.29 -22.41 -0.95
CA SER A 154 20.55 -23.42 -1.98
C SER A 154 19.87 -24.77 -1.69
N ALA A 155 19.55 -25.05 -0.44
CA ALA A 155 18.75 -26.22 -0.07
C ALA A 155 17.27 -26.10 -0.52
N ILE A 156 16.77 -24.88 -0.70
CA ILE A 156 15.38 -24.59 -1.10
C ILE A 156 15.30 -24.37 -2.63
N VAL A 157 16.23 -23.56 -3.16
CA VAL A 157 16.33 -23.22 -4.59
C VAL A 157 17.77 -23.41 -5.03
N ASP A 158 17.99 -24.31 -5.97
CA ASP A 158 19.34 -24.51 -6.54
C ASP A 158 19.87 -23.19 -7.11
N CYS A 159 21.01 -22.75 -6.61
CA CYS A 159 21.62 -21.48 -7.02
C CYS A 159 21.96 -21.40 -8.51
N LYS A 160 22.12 -22.55 -9.18
CA LYS A 160 22.36 -22.64 -10.63
C LYS A 160 21.12 -22.37 -11.46
N THR A 161 19.93 -22.44 -10.87
CA THR A 161 18.65 -22.24 -11.56
C THR A 161 18.20 -20.78 -11.57
N TRP A 162 18.89 -19.91 -10.86
CA TRP A 162 18.62 -18.47 -10.94
C TRP A 162 18.97 -17.94 -12.35
N THR A 163 18.13 -17.05 -12.85
CA THR A 163 18.43 -16.28 -14.05
C THR A 163 19.68 -15.41 -13.84
N ASN A 164 20.13 -14.72 -14.86
CA ASN A 164 21.33 -13.86 -14.82
C ASN A 164 21.31 -12.92 -13.60
N LEU A 165 22.21 -13.17 -12.64
CA LEU A 165 22.38 -12.34 -11.44
C LEU A 165 23.35 -11.20 -11.73
N LEU A 166 22.88 -9.96 -11.65
CA LEU A 166 23.65 -8.76 -11.89
C LEU A 166 23.86 -7.99 -10.59
N ASP A 167 25.14 -7.73 -10.26
CA ASP A 167 25.54 -7.08 -9.01
C ASP A 167 25.73 -5.57 -9.23
N THR A 168 24.91 -4.76 -8.56
CA THR A 168 25.02 -3.29 -8.61
C THR A 168 26.19 -2.73 -7.82
N ASP A 169 26.86 -3.53 -7.00
CA ASP A 169 28.09 -3.12 -6.32
C ASP A 169 29.32 -3.26 -7.25
N ASP A 170 29.21 -4.00 -8.35
CA ASP A 170 30.23 -4.16 -9.39
C ASP A 170 29.82 -3.46 -10.70
N LEU A 171 29.74 -2.14 -10.67
CA LEU A 171 29.32 -1.35 -11.83
C LEU A 171 30.46 -1.10 -12.82
N PRO A 172 30.14 -0.99 -14.14
CA PRO A 172 31.09 -0.62 -15.17
C PRO A 172 31.74 0.75 -14.91
N LYS A 173 33.05 0.83 -15.13
CA LYS A 173 33.81 2.07 -14.97
C LYS A 173 33.70 3.01 -16.17
N LYS A 174 33.41 2.48 -17.34
CA LYS A 174 33.28 3.25 -18.60
C LYS A 174 31.87 3.84 -18.71
N LYS A 175 31.80 5.09 -19.23
CA LYS A 175 30.54 5.66 -19.69
C LYS A 175 30.22 5.08 -21.06
N LEU A 176 29.04 4.48 -21.19
CA LEU A 176 28.48 4.17 -22.51
C LEU A 176 27.90 5.44 -23.13
N ALA A 177 28.16 5.62 -24.42
CA ALA A 177 27.47 6.67 -25.18
C ALA A 177 26.01 6.23 -25.43
N ALA A 178 25.08 7.15 -25.16
CA ALA A 178 23.66 7.08 -25.54
C ALA A 178 22.90 5.80 -25.13
N VAL A 179 22.68 5.64 -23.84
CA VAL A 179 21.93 4.48 -23.28
C VAL A 179 20.41 4.67 -23.34
N TYR A 180 19.94 5.89 -23.55
CA TYR A 180 18.52 6.23 -23.39
C TYR A 180 17.63 5.71 -24.51
N ARG A 181 16.58 5.01 -24.11
CA ARG A 181 15.48 4.64 -24.98
C ARG A 181 14.23 5.36 -24.50
N ALA A 182 13.77 6.30 -25.31
CA ALA A 182 12.55 7.05 -25.01
C ALA A 182 11.34 6.12 -25.04
N PRO A 183 10.52 6.08 -23.96
CA PRO A 183 9.32 5.28 -23.95
C PRO A 183 8.20 5.94 -24.75
N THR A 184 7.17 5.14 -25.09
CA THR A 184 5.87 5.66 -25.52
C THR A 184 4.89 5.63 -24.34
N PRO A 185 3.79 6.41 -24.39
CA PRO A 185 2.80 6.44 -23.31
C PRO A 185 2.23 5.06 -22.96
N GLU A 186 2.04 4.19 -23.95
CA GLU A 186 1.43 2.86 -23.83
C GLU A 186 2.41 1.79 -23.36
N MET A 187 3.71 2.03 -23.46
CA MET A 187 4.71 1.08 -22.99
C MET A 187 4.59 0.87 -21.49
N ILE A 188 4.83 -0.37 -21.07
CA ILE A 188 4.81 -0.73 -19.66
C ILE A 188 6.01 -0.14 -18.96
N CYS A 189 5.74 0.66 -17.92
CA CYS A 189 6.74 1.27 -17.06
C CYS A 189 7.29 0.25 -16.05
N TYR A 190 6.40 -0.47 -15.39
CA TYR A 190 6.75 -1.50 -14.41
C TYR A 190 5.61 -2.50 -14.22
N LEU A 191 5.94 -3.63 -13.61
CA LEU A 191 4.99 -4.62 -13.13
C LEU A 191 4.90 -4.54 -11.61
N ASP A 192 3.67 -4.54 -11.10
CA ASP A 192 3.39 -4.55 -9.66
C ASP A 192 2.87 -5.95 -9.27
N PHE A 193 3.65 -6.69 -8.50
CA PHE A 193 3.27 -8.00 -7.99
C PHE A 193 2.90 -7.91 -6.51
N SER A 194 1.70 -8.35 -6.18
CA SER A 194 1.23 -8.42 -4.81
C SER A 194 0.38 -9.66 -4.57
N VAL A 195 0.42 -10.15 -3.34
CA VAL A 195 -0.48 -11.22 -2.89
C VAL A 195 -1.75 -10.58 -2.38
N SER A 196 -2.91 -11.00 -2.90
CA SER A 196 -4.20 -10.53 -2.39
C SER A 196 -4.53 -11.14 -1.03
N THR A 197 -5.56 -10.61 -0.38
CA THR A 197 -6.15 -11.20 0.83
C THR A 197 -6.70 -12.60 0.59
N THR A 198 -7.02 -12.93 -0.67
CA THR A 198 -7.39 -14.30 -1.11
C THR A 198 -6.18 -15.23 -1.35
N GLY A 199 -4.95 -14.75 -1.11
CA GLY A 199 -3.73 -15.54 -1.32
C GLY A 199 -3.26 -15.62 -2.77
N MET A 200 -3.97 -15.03 -3.74
CA MET A 200 -3.56 -15.05 -5.14
C MET A 200 -2.47 -14.03 -5.42
N LEU A 201 -1.34 -14.51 -5.95
CA LEU A 201 -0.32 -13.65 -6.53
C LEU A 201 -0.80 -13.15 -7.89
N ALA A 202 -0.83 -11.84 -8.06
CA ALA A 202 -1.12 -11.22 -9.34
C ALA A 202 -0.11 -10.13 -9.67
N GLY A 203 0.26 -10.06 -10.93
CA GLY A 203 1.05 -8.97 -11.51
C GLY A 203 0.15 -8.02 -12.26
N ILE A 204 0.35 -6.73 -12.04
CA ILE A 204 -0.38 -5.64 -12.68
C ILE A 204 0.56 -4.88 -13.60
N LYS A 205 0.09 -4.57 -14.80
CA LYS A 205 0.81 -3.71 -15.76
C LYS A 205 0.52 -2.25 -15.50
N MET A 206 1.57 -1.44 -15.33
CA MET A 206 1.45 0.01 -15.27
C MET A 206 2.19 0.65 -16.45
N SER A 207 1.47 1.34 -17.31
CA SER A 207 2.06 2.07 -18.42
C SER A 207 2.78 3.35 -17.96
N HIS A 208 3.64 3.90 -18.81
CA HIS A 208 4.27 5.20 -18.54
C HIS A 208 3.23 6.31 -18.41
N ALA A 209 2.19 6.31 -19.22
CA ALA A 209 1.09 7.27 -19.12
C ALA A 209 0.36 7.18 -17.78
N SER A 210 0.01 5.97 -17.33
CA SER A 210 -0.69 5.78 -16.05
C SER A 210 0.18 6.16 -14.84
N ALA A 211 1.46 5.78 -14.85
CA ALA A 211 2.40 6.15 -13.79
C ALA A 211 2.58 7.67 -13.68
N THR A 212 2.73 8.35 -14.80
CA THR A 212 2.87 9.82 -14.85
C THR A 212 1.59 10.52 -14.41
N ALA A 213 0.42 10.05 -14.86
CA ALA A 213 -0.87 10.60 -14.46
C ALA A 213 -1.10 10.46 -12.94
N LEU A 214 -0.71 9.34 -12.35
CA LEU A 214 -0.79 9.14 -10.90
C LEU A 214 0.10 10.11 -10.14
N CYS A 215 1.34 10.27 -10.56
CA CYS A 215 2.27 11.24 -9.95
C CYS A 215 1.74 12.68 -10.04
N GLN A 216 1.14 13.05 -11.16
CA GLN A 216 0.53 14.37 -11.35
C GLN A 216 -0.66 14.57 -10.40
N ALA A 217 -1.54 13.57 -10.27
CA ALA A 217 -2.67 13.62 -9.36
C ALA A 217 -2.23 13.76 -7.89
N GLN A 218 -1.22 13.00 -7.47
CA GLN A 218 -0.64 13.11 -6.12
C GLN A 218 0.00 14.47 -5.88
N LYS A 219 0.78 14.98 -6.85
CA LYS A 219 1.42 16.30 -6.76
C LYS A 219 0.39 17.40 -6.50
N LEU A 220 -0.72 17.37 -7.24
CA LEU A 220 -1.79 18.33 -7.07
C LEU A 220 -2.50 18.20 -5.72
N GLN A 221 -2.87 16.98 -5.35
CA GLN A 221 -3.64 16.71 -4.14
C GLN A 221 -2.85 17.01 -2.86
N CYS A 222 -1.61 16.56 -2.82
CA CYS A 222 -0.75 16.69 -1.64
C CYS A 222 0.15 17.93 -1.68
N GLU A 223 0.06 18.75 -2.73
CA GLU A 223 0.90 19.96 -2.90
C GLU A 223 2.39 19.64 -2.75
N LEU A 224 2.86 18.64 -3.51
CA LEU A 224 4.24 18.19 -3.49
C LEU A 224 5.10 19.06 -4.40
N TYR A 225 6.01 19.81 -3.81
CA TYR A 225 6.92 20.74 -4.49
C TYR A 225 8.37 20.50 -4.08
N PRO A 226 9.37 20.97 -4.86
CA PRO A 226 10.78 20.82 -4.54
C PRO A 226 11.20 21.34 -3.16
N SER A 227 10.46 22.31 -2.61
CA SER A 227 10.71 22.86 -1.27
C SER A 227 10.13 22.02 -0.13
N ARG A 228 9.42 20.93 -0.43
CA ARG A 228 8.81 20.07 0.59
C ARG A 228 9.75 18.97 1.03
N ASP A 229 9.74 18.71 2.34
CA ASP A 229 10.28 17.51 2.95
C ASP A 229 9.12 16.57 3.29
N VAL A 230 9.18 15.34 2.80
CA VAL A 230 8.16 14.30 3.00
C VAL A 230 8.80 13.10 3.67
N ALA A 231 8.25 12.64 4.78
CA ALA A 231 8.71 11.42 5.44
C ALA A 231 7.88 10.21 4.99
N LEU A 232 8.57 9.16 4.59
CA LEU A 232 7.96 7.90 4.17
C LEU A 232 8.39 6.78 5.10
N CYS A 233 7.43 6.14 5.76
CA CYS A 233 7.64 4.91 6.52
C CYS A 233 6.74 3.82 5.94
N LEU A 234 7.13 3.31 4.78
CA LEU A 234 6.35 2.45 3.92
C LEU A 234 7.19 1.29 3.39
N ASP A 235 6.50 0.26 2.98
CA ASP A 235 7.06 -0.85 2.24
C ASP A 235 7.07 -0.51 0.72
N PRO A 236 8.24 -0.51 0.05
CA PRO A 236 8.36 0.04 -1.30
C PRO A 236 8.15 -0.96 -2.43
N TYR A 237 7.51 -2.12 -2.20
CA TYR A 237 7.50 -3.19 -3.20
C TYR A 237 6.23 -3.26 -4.03
N SER A 238 5.13 -2.65 -3.59
CA SER A 238 3.87 -2.68 -4.32
C SER A 238 2.97 -1.49 -3.99
N GLY A 239 1.97 -1.25 -4.82
CA GLY A 239 0.91 -0.28 -4.60
C GLY A 239 1.39 1.16 -4.47
N LEU A 240 0.65 1.96 -3.70
CA LEU A 240 0.96 3.38 -3.51
C LEU A 240 2.26 3.59 -2.71
N GLY A 241 2.63 2.66 -1.84
CA GLY A 241 3.89 2.70 -1.12
C GLY A 241 5.10 2.69 -2.06
N PHE A 242 5.08 1.83 -3.08
CA PHE A 242 6.07 1.82 -4.14
C PHE A 242 6.10 3.16 -4.91
N VAL A 243 4.94 3.66 -5.30
CA VAL A 243 4.82 4.92 -6.07
C VAL A 243 5.39 6.11 -5.30
N LEU A 244 5.04 6.25 -4.02
CA LEU A 244 5.58 7.30 -3.15
C LEU A 244 7.10 7.19 -2.98
N TRP A 245 7.60 5.98 -2.85
CA TRP A 245 9.03 5.71 -2.65
C TRP A 245 9.87 5.93 -3.90
N CYS A 246 9.45 5.40 -5.04
CA CYS A 246 10.26 5.37 -6.25
C CYS A 246 9.90 6.43 -7.29
N LEU A 247 8.64 6.88 -7.37
CA LEU A 247 8.17 7.73 -8.45
C LEU A 247 7.92 9.18 -8.06
N SER A 248 7.25 9.40 -6.94
CA SER A 248 6.70 10.72 -6.58
C SER A 248 7.77 11.79 -6.38
N SER A 249 8.89 11.45 -5.73
CA SER A 249 10.00 12.40 -5.49
C SER A 249 10.68 12.84 -6.79
N ILE A 250 10.86 11.91 -7.72
CA ILE A 250 11.42 12.22 -9.05
C ILE A 250 10.49 13.17 -9.79
N PHE A 251 9.19 12.85 -9.83
CA PHE A 251 8.20 13.62 -10.56
C PHE A 251 8.02 15.03 -9.99
N SER A 252 7.84 15.15 -8.69
CA SER A 252 7.53 16.42 -8.00
C SER A 252 8.76 17.21 -7.55
N GLY A 253 9.90 16.54 -7.43
CA GLY A 253 11.16 17.14 -6.99
C GLY A 253 11.28 17.35 -5.49
N HIS A 254 10.31 16.91 -4.70
CA HIS A 254 10.39 17.03 -3.23
C HIS A 254 11.43 16.08 -2.64
N HIS A 255 11.94 16.44 -1.47
CA HIS A 255 12.86 15.62 -0.71
C HIS A 255 12.10 14.53 0.06
N SER A 256 12.41 13.28 -0.17
CA SER A 256 11.87 12.15 0.55
C SER A 256 12.85 11.66 1.63
N ILE A 257 12.39 11.66 2.87
CA ILE A 257 13.10 11.09 4.01
C ILE A 257 12.56 9.69 4.24
N LEU A 258 13.40 8.70 3.97
CA LEU A 258 13.02 7.30 3.93
C LEU A 258 13.36 6.62 5.26
N VAL A 259 12.35 6.01 5.85
CA VAL A 259 12.49 5.15 7.04
C VAL A 259 11.87 3.79 6.70
N SER A 260 12.67 2.73 6.73
CA SER A 260 12.14 1.39 6.54
C SER A 260 11.27 0.98 7.73
N PRO A 261 10.13 0.31 7.55
CA PRO A 261 9.35 -0.25 8.65
C PRO A 261 10.16 -1.17 9.57
N THR A 262 11.17 -1.87 9.06
CA THR A 262 12.09 -2.70 9.88
C THR A 262 12.91 -1.87 10.87
N GLU A 263 13.23 -0.62 10.55
CA GLU A 263 13.93 0.29 11.48
C GLU A 263 13.00 0.69 12.65
N VAL A 264 11.70 0.78 12.40
CA VAL A 264 10.69 1.03 13.44
C VAL A 264 10.51 -0.20 14.36
N GLU A 265 10.65 -1.40 13.84
CA GLU A 265 10.67 -2.62 14.67
C GLU A 265 11.82 -2.62 15.66
N ILE A 266 13.00 -2.13 15.25
CA ILE A 266 14.19 -2.00 16.09
C ILE A 266 14.04 -0.82 17.07
N ASN A 267 13.60 0.33 16.58
CA ASN A 267 13.40 1.55 17.36
C ASN A 267 12.07 2.20 17.00
N PRO A 268 11.01 2.00 17.79
CA PRO A 268 9.68 2.54 17.51
C PRO A 268 9.61 4.06 17.40
N ALA A 269 10.61 4.79 17.92
CA ALA A 269 10.66 6.25 17.89
C ALA A 269 11.31 6.81 16.61
N VAL A 270 11.94 5.99 15.76
CA VAL A 270 12.77 6.49 14.65
C VAL A 270 12.00 7.33 13.64
N TRP A 271 10.83 6.90 13.25
CA TRP A 271 9.99 7.62 12.28
C TRP A 271 9.51 8.97 12.82
N LEU A 272 8.90 9.00 14.01
CA LEU A 272 8.39 10.23 14.61
C LEU A 272 9.50 11.22 14.99
N THR A 273 10.66 10.70 15.38
CA THR A 273 11.84 11.52 15.61
C THR A 273 12.33 12.17 14.30
N ALA A 274 12.35 11.43 13.20
CA ALA A 274 12.69 11.95 11.88
C ALA A 274 11.70 13.03 11.42
N VAL A 275 10.39 12.80 11.59
CA VAL A 275 9.34 13.77 11.27
C VAL A 275 9.55 15.07 12.03
N SER A 276 9.88 15.00 13.32
CA SER A 276 10.18 16.15 14.16
C SER A 276 11.48 16.86 13.75
N GLN A 277 12.54 16.11 13.51
CA GLN A 277 13.86 16.65 13.17
C GLN A 277 13.85 17.43 11.86
N TYR A 278 13.20 16.89 10.83
CA TYR A 278 13.08 17.52 9.52
C TYR A 278 11.88 18.47 9.40
N LYS A 279 11.11 18.64 10.46
CA LYS A 279 9.89 19.48 10.49
C LYS A 279 8.95 19.20 9.33
N VAL A 280 8.70 17.93 9.12
CA VAL A 280 7.93 17.42 7.98
C VAL A 280 6.46 17.84 8.10
N ARG A 281 5.91 18.40 7.03
CA ARG A 281 4.48 18.73 6.92
C ARG A 281 3.64 17.50 6.56
N ASP A 282 4.15 16.69 5.62
CA ASP A 282 3.46 15.53 5.05
C ASP A 282 4.25 14.26 5.33
N THR A 283 3.59 13.26 5.91
CA THR A 283 4.18 11.94 6.16
C THR A 283 3.19 10.84 5.80
N PHE A 284 3.71 9.71 5.35
CA PHE A 284 2.94 8.54 4.93
C PHE A 284 3.45 7.30 5.65
N CYS A 285 2.53 6.48 6.13
CA CYS A 285 2.82 5.25 6.84
C CYS A 285 1.81 4.15 6.53
N SER A 286 1.98 2.98 7.13
CA SER A 286 1.01 1.89 7.11
C SER A 286 0.38 1.70 8.50
N TYR A 287 -0.72 0.93 8.57
CA TYR A 287 -1.29 0.53 9.86
C TYR A 287 -0.31 -0.28 10.71
N GLY A 288 0.50 -1.14 10.08
CA GLY A 288 1.55 -1.89 10.79
C GLY A 288 2.55 -0.98 11.49
N VAL A 289 2.98 0.09 10.84
CA VAL A 289 3.87 1.10 11.45
C VAL A 289 3.17 1.85 12.59
N MET A 290 1.91 2.24 12.42
CA MET A 290 1.13 2.87 13.51
C MET A 290 1.02 1.97 14.74
N GLU A 291 0.76 0.68 14.55
CA GLU A 291 0.70 -0.28 15.65
C GLU A 291 2.04 -0.42 16.37
N LEU A 292 3.14 -0.53 15.64
CA LEU A 292 4.48 -0.59 16.22
C LEU A 292 4.78 0.64 17.09
N CYS A 293 4.43 1.83 16.59
CA CYS A 293 4.60 3.08 17.35
C CYS A 293 3.69 3.11 18.59
N THR A 294 2.42 2.74 18.46
CA THR A 294 1.45 2.78 19.55
C THR A 294 1.84 1.81 20.66
N ARG A 295 2.25 0.60 20.32
CA ARG A 295 2.70 -0.42 21.28
C ARG A 295 4.06 -0.07 21.89
N GLY A 296 5.02 0.33 21.06
CA GLY A 296 6.40 0.57 21.49
C GLY A 296 6.61 1.87 22.26
N LEU A 297 5.76 2.88 22.07
CA LEU A 297 5.91 4.22 22.65
C LEU A 297 4.81 4.58 23.67
N GLY A 298 3.95 3.64 24.04
CA GLY A 298 2.82 3.89 24.93
C GLY A 298 3.19 4.54 26.27
N THR A 299 4.37 4.22 26.79
CA THR A 299 4.89 4.79 28.07
C THR A 299 6.03 5.79 27.87
N SER A 300 6.46 6.04 26.63
CA SER A 300 7.69 6.78 26.32
C SER A 300 7.45 8.21 25.83
N THR A 301 6.20 8.67 25.75
CA THR A 301 5.86 10.00 25.21
C THR A 301 6.49 11.15 25.99
N VAL A 302 6.56 11.05 27.32
CA VAL A 302 7.21 12.06 28.17
C VAL A 302 8.71 12.13 27.87
N SER A 303 9.38 10.98 27.73
CA SER A 303 10.79 10.91 27.36
C SER A 303 11.06 11.52 25.99
N LEU A 304 10.20 11.24 25.01
CA LEU A 304 10.31 11.84 23.67
C LEU A 304 10.14 13.35 23.69
N LYS A 305 9.18 13.86 24.47
CA LYS A 305 8.98 15.29 24.66
C LYS A 305 10.20 15.96 25.29
N THR A 306 10.78 15.33 26.28
CA THR A 306 12.02 15.81 26.94
C THR A 306 13.20 15.85 25.97
N LYS A 307 13.27 14.90 25.03
CA LYS A 307 14.28 14.87 23.96
C LYS A 307 14.01 15.88 22.83
N GLY A 308 12.94 16.66 22.92
CA GLY A 308 12.61 17.71 21.95
C GLY A 308 11.79 17.25 20.75
N VAL A 309 11.21 16.05 20.77
CA VAL A 309 10.30 15.58 19.70
C VAL A 309 9.02 16.40 19.72
N ASN A 310 8.73 17.06 18.60
CA ASN A 310 7.57 17.92 18.43
C ASN A 310 6.93 17.65 17.07
N LEU A 311 5.67 17.19 17.06
CA LEU A 311 4.90 16.83 15.88
C LEU A 311 3.92 17.90 15.41
N SER A 312 4.00 19.12 15.97
CA SER A 312 3.12 20.23 15.60
C SER A 312 3.30 20.69 14.13
N CYS A 313 4.41 20.33 13.51
CA CYS A 313 4.68 20.60 12.10
C CYS A 313 3.82 19.75 11.14
N VAL A 314 3.31 18.60 11.60
CA VAL A 314 2.57 17.64 10.76
C VAL A 314 1.19 18.19 10.42
N ARG A 315 0.91 18.32 9.14
CA ARG A 315 -0.40 18.71 8.59
C ARG A 315 -1.15 17.52 7.98
N ALA A 316 -0.42 16.56 7.43
CA ALA A 316 -0.97 15.33 6.88
C ALA A 316 -0.10 14.14 7.31
N CYS A 317 -0.68 13.23 8.06
CA CYS A 317 -0.14 11.90 8.35
C CYS A 317 -1.14 10.90 7.78
N CYS A 318 -0.85 10.43 6.57
CA CYS A 318 -1.76 9.59 5.82
C CYS A 318 -1.36 8.12 5.87
N VAL A 319 -2.30 7.27 6.24
CA VAL A 319 -2.12 5.81 6.22
C VAL A 319 -2.42 5.29 4.82
N ILE A 320 -1.45 4.59 4.24
CA ILE A 320 -1.61 3.94 2.94
C ILE A 320 -2.16 2.54 3.16
N ALA A 321 -3.38 2.30 2.70
CA ALA A 321 -4.10 1.05 2.94
C ALA A 321 -5.04 0.68 1.81
N GLU A 322 -5.38 -0.61 1.73
CA GLU A 322 -6.35 -1.20 0.79
C GLU A 322 -7.53 -1.83 1.56
N GLU A 323 -7.96 -1.22 2.64
CA GLU A 323 -9.02 -1.75 3.50
C GLU A 323 -9.90 -0.66 4.09
N ARG A 324 -10.95 -1.08 4.81
CA ARG A 324 -11.76 -0.17 5.65
C ARG A 324 -10.85 0.57 6.63
N PRO A 325 -11.00 1.91 6.77
CA PRO A 325 -10.23 2.67 7.77
C PRO A 325 -10.36 2.12 9.18
N ARG A 326 -9.23 1.94 9.86
CA ARG A 326 -9.16 1.46 11.25
C ARG A 326 -9.27 2.62 12.23
N ILE A 327 -10.49 3.01 12.55
CA ILE A 327 -10.78 4.19 13.38
C ILE A 327 -10.17 4.05 14.79
N LEU A 328 -10.26 2.86 15.39
CA LEU A 328 -9.72 2.64 16.75
C LEU A 328 -8.22 2.86 16.81
N LEU A 329 -7.47 2.37 15.82
CA LEU A 329 -6.03 2.53 15.75
C LEU A 329 -5.62 3.98 15.49
N THR A 330 -6.23 4.64 14.52
CA THR A 330 -5.93 6.05 14.21
C THR A 330 -6.28 6.97 15.37
N THR A 331 -7.38 6.72 16.05
CA THR A 331 -7.79 7.48 17.25
C THR A 331 -6.82 7.25 18.41
N SER A 332 -6.40 6.01 18.66
CA SER A 332 -5.42 5.68 19.71
C SER A 332 -4.07 6.33 19.42
N PHE A 333 -3.59 6.26 18.18
CA PHE A 333 -2.36 6.92 17.74
C PHE A 333 -2.42 8.43 17.96
N THR A 334 -3.50 9.07 17.55
CA THR A 334 -3.70 10.52 17.70
C THR A 334 -3.72 10.93 19.18
N LYS A 335 -4.44 10.20 20.02
CA LYS A 335 -4.51 10.47 21.47
C LYS A 335 -3.14 10.33 22.13
N LEU A 336 -2.40 9.27 21.79
CA LEU A 336 -1.09 8.99 22.38
C LEU A 336 -0.10 10.12 22.07
N PHE A 337 -0.06 10.58 20.82
CA PHE A 337 0.91 11.58 20.37
C PHE A 337 0.40 13.02 20.38
N ALA A 338 -0.83 13.27 20.87
CA ALA A 338 -1.33 14.62 21.11
C ALA A 338 -0.43 15.43 22.05
N SER A 339 0.17 14.76 23.04
CA SER A 339 1.13 15.37 23.98
C SER A 339 2.43 15.85 23.30
N LEU A 340 2.75 15.31 22.11
CA LEU A 340 3.88 15.75 21.28
C LEU A 340 3.46 16.82 20.25
N GLY A 341 2.22 17.28 20.27
CA GLY A 341 1.71 18.32 19.39
C GLY A 341 1.03 17.81 18.11
N LEU A 342 0.82 16.50 17.95
CA LEU A 342 0.11 15.95 16.80
C LEU A 342 -1.36 16.38 16.81
N SER A 343 -1.79 17.06 15.74
CA SER A 343 -3.19 17.46 15.58
C SER A 343 -4.07 16.25 15.21
N PRO A 344 -5.26 16.11 15.80
CA PRO A 344 -6.23 15.08 15.40
C PRO A 344 -6.61 15.15 13.91
N ARG A 345 -6.61 16.34 13.34
CA ARG A 345 -6.95 16.58 11.93
C ARG A 345 -5.86 16.13 10.97
N ALA A 346 -4.64 15.94 11.44
CA ALA A 346 -3.52 15.53 10.61
C ALA A 346 -3.60 14.06 10.20
N VAL A 347 -4.15 13.19 11.05
CA VAL A 347 -4.21 11.75 10.79
C VAL A 347 -5.39 11.42 9.91
N SER A 348 -5.12 10.78 8.79
CA SER A 348 -6.10 10.38 7.78
C SER A 348 -5.74 9.04 7.16
N THR A 349 -6.64 8.53 6.35
CA THR A 349 -6.47 7.28 5.63
C THR A 349 -6.54 7.51 4.13
N SER A 350 -6.11 6.52 3.35
CA SER A 350 -6.22 6.48 1.91
C SER A 350 -6.96 5.23 1.45
N PHE A 351 -7.29 5.17 0.19
CA PHE A 351 -7.78 3.97 -0.46
C PHE A 351 -7.23 3.85 -1.88
N GLY A 352 -6.74 2.68 -2.18
CA GLY A 352 -6.30 2.24 -3.49
C GLY A 352 -6.32 0.72 -3.54
N CYS A 353 -6.21 0.16 -4.71
CA CYS A 353 -6.21 -1.28 -4.92
C CYS A 353 -5.41 -1.64 -6.18
N ARG A 354 -5.38 -2.90 -6.56
CA ARG A 354 -4.63 -3.37 -7.74
C ARG A 354 -4.98 -2.64 -9.03
N VAL A 355 -6.26 -2.40 -9.28
CA VAL A 355 -6.71 -1.77 -10.53
C VAL A 355 -6.45 -0.27 -10.56
N ASN A 356 -6.32 0.35 -9.39
CA ASN A 356 -5.97 1.76 -9.24
C ASN A 356 -5.35 1.98 -7.85
N VAL A 357 -4.06 2.20 -7.77
CA VAL A 357 -3.33 2.29 -6.50
C VAL A 357 -3.56 3.59 -5.75
N GLY A 358 -4.16 4.61 -6.38
CA GLY A 358 -4.48 5.90 -5.79
C GLY A 358 -5.89 6.36 -6.15
N ILE A 359 -6.90 5.93 -5.42
CA ILE A 359 -8.31 6.35 -5.59
C ILE A 359 -8.60 7.53 -4.68
N CYS A 360 -8.36 7.38 -3.39
CA CYS A 360 -8.52 8.42 -2.37
C CYS A 360 -7.20 8.65 -1.64
N LEU A 361 -6.83 9.90 -1.47
CA LEU A 361 -5.65 10.31 -0.74
C LEU A 361 -5.86 11.70 -0.16
N GLN A 362 -5.60 11.84 1.14
CA GLN A 362 -5.80 13.10 1.85
C GLN A 362 -4.55 13.97 1.78
N GLY A 363 -4.69 15.19 1.27
CA GLY A 363 -3.65 16.21 1.35
C GLY A 363 -3.83 17.14 2.55
N ALA A 364 -2.81 17.91 2.87
CA ALA A 364 -2.84 18.84 4.00
C ALA A 364 -3.90 19.95 3.89
N SER A 365 -4.25 20.33 2.66
CA SER A 365 -5.28 21.35 2.37
C SER A 365 -6.64 20.75 2.03
N CYS A 366 -6.77 19.42 2.09
CA CYS A 366 -8.05 18.76 1.89
C CYS A 366 -8.97 18.99 3.09
N PRO A 367 -10.31 18.96 2.89
CA PRO A 367 -11.26 19.05 3.98
C PRO A 367 -11.10 17.87 4.94
N GLU A 368 -11.53 18.08 6.17
CA GLU A 368 -11.54 17.04 7.18
C GLU A 368 -12.41 15.86 6.74
N THR A 369 -11.92 14.64 6.98
CA THR A 369 -12.65 13.42 6.65
C THR A 369 -13.90 13.27 7.50
N THR A 370 -14.99 12.85 6.88
CA THR A 370 -16.29 12.65 7.53
C THR A 370 -16.41 11.25 8.13
N THR A 371 -17.13 11.18 9.24
CA THR A 371 -17.53 9.92 9.88
C THR A 371 -19.04 9.78 9.83
N VAL A 372 -19.53 8.61 9.47
CA VAL A 372 -20.95 8.28 9.50
C VAL A 372 -21.21 7.04 10.35
N TYR A 373 -22.41 6.92 10.86
CA TYR A 373 -22.87 5.75 11.59
C TYR A 373 -23.97 5.07 10.76
N VAL A 374 -23.76 3.79 10.47
CA VAL A 374 -24.68 3.00 9.66
C VAL A 374 -25.24 1.82 10.45
N ASP A 375 -26.45 1.41 10.12
CA ASP A 375 -27.06 0.22 10.71
C ASP A 375 -26.41 -1.04 10.11
N MET A 376 -25.75 -1.81 10.97
CA MET A 376 -25.06 -3.05 10.59
C MET A 376 -26.02 -4.12 10.07
N ARG A 377 -27.27 -4.12 10.53
CA ARG A 377 -28.32 -5.03 10.04
C ARG A 377 -28.74 -4.70 8.61
N ALA A 378 -28.84 -3.42 8.29
CA ALA A 378 -29.10 -2.97 6.92
C ALA A 378 -27.96 -3.35 5.97
N LEU A 379 -26.70 -3.22 6.40
CA LEU A 379 -25.54 -3.62 5.62
C LEU A 379 -25.53 -5.10 5.24
N ARG A 380 -26.05 -5.98 6.09
CA ARG A 380 -26.18 -7.42 5.78
C ARG A 380 -27.09 -7.70 4.59
N ASN A 381 -27.98 -6.78 4.30
CA ASN A 381 -28.90 -6.81 3.15
C ASN A 381 -28.45 -5.86 2.02
N ASP A 382 -27.18 -5.51 1.98
CA ASP A 382 -26.59 -4.58 1.01
C ASP A 382 -27.27 -3.20 0.97
N ARG A 383 -27.76 -2.74 2.13
CA ARG A 383 -28.40 -1.43 2.28
C ARG A 383 -27.63 -0.54 3.24
N VAL A 384 -27.60 0.75 2.94
CA VAL A 384 -26.97 1.78 3.75
C VAL A 384 -28.07 2.62 4.41
N THR A 385 -28.23 2.45 5.71
CA THR A 385 -29.15 3.24 6.52
C THR A 385 -28.36 3.98 7.58
N LEU A 386 -28.41 5.32 7.54
CA LEU A 386 -27.77 6.15 8.55
C LEU A 386 -28.53 6.09 9.87
N VAL A 387 -27.77 6.02 10.96
CA VAL A 387 -28.29 6.01 12.33
C VAL A 387 -27.51 7.02 13.17
N GLU A 388 -28.04 7.37 14.32
CA GLU A 388 -27.36 8.25 15.25
C GLU A 388 -26.24 7.50 16.00
N LYS A 389 -25.22 8.26 16.40
CA LYS A 389 -24.12 7.74 17.24
C LYS A 389 -24.70 7.12 18.52
N GLY A 390 -24.28 5.89 18.82
CA GLY A 390 -24.74 5.14 19.99
C GLY A 390 -26.04 4.37 19.81
N SER A 391 -26.63 4.40 18.61
CA SER A 391 -27.78 3.54 18.30
C SER A 391 -27.39 2.07 18.38
N PRO A 392 -28.31 1.17 18.76
CA PRO A 392 -28.06 -0.27 18.74
C PRO A 392 -27.62 -0.73 17.34
N HIS A 393 -26.61 -1.60 17.27
CA HIS A 393 -26.03 -2.12 16.02
C HIS A 393 -25.48 -1.05 15.05
N SER A 394 -25.13 0.13 15.57
CA SER A 394 -24.47 1.16 14.77
C SER A 394 -23.01 0.79 14.50
N LEU A 395 -22.60 0.92 13.25
CA LEU A 395 -21.20 0.79 12.79
C LEU A 395 -20.68 2.17 12.42
N CYS A 396 -19.58 2.57 13.03
CA CYS A 396 -18.88 3.79 12.68
C CYS A 396 -17.99 3.54 11.45
N VAL A 397 -18.17 4.31 10.40
CA VAL A 397 -17.36 4.22 9.17
C VAL A 397 -16.75 5.59 8.88
N LEU A 398 -15.45 5.60 8.62
CA LEU A 398 -14.69 6.79 8.27
C LEU A 398 -14.52 6.87 6.75
N GLU A 399 -14.64 8.07 6.20
CA GLU A 399 -14.27 8.39 4.83
C GLU A 399 -12.81 8.03 4.56
N SER A 400 -12.54 7.43 3.41
CA SER A 400 -11.20 6.97 3.01
C SER A 400 -10.29 8.07 2.44
N GLY A 401 -10.64 9.33 2.62
CA GLY A 401 -9.94 10.49 2.09
C GLY A 401 -10.59 11.03 0.81
N LYS A 402 -10.10 12.18 0.35
CA LYS A 402 -10.63 12.84 -0.84
C LYS A 402 -10.20 12.10 -2.11
N LEU A 403 -11.09 11.98 -3.07
CA LEU A 403 -10.76 11.47 -4.40
C LEU A 403 -9.61 12.27 -5.04
N LEU A 404 -8.66 11.56 -5.62
CA LEU A 404 -7.59 12.21 -6.41
C LEU A 404 -8.17 12.90 -7.65
N PRO A 405 -7.53 13.98 -8.11
CA PRO A 405 -7.93 14.64 -9.36
C PRO A 405 -8.00 13.66 -10.54
N GLY A 406 -9.06 13.77 -11.32
CA GLY A 406 -9.31 12.90 -12.47
C GLY A 406 -9.93 11.54 -12.15
N VAL A 407 -10.14 11.21 -10.87
CA VAL A 407 -10.79 9.96 -10.45
C VAL A 407 -12.30 10.14 -10.42
N LYS A 408 -13.00 9.23 -11.10
CA LYS A 408 -14.44 9.08 -11.08
C LYS A 408 -14.80 7.72 -10.48
N VAL A 409 -15.73 7.72 -9.53
CA VAL A 409 -16.18 6.52 -8.84
C VAL A 409 -17.67 6.32 -9.07
N ALA A 410 -18.07 5.07 -9.31
CA ALA A 410 -19.46 4.62 -9.31
C ALA A 410 -19.61 3.44 -8.38
N ILE A 411 -20.78 3.33 -7.77
CA ILE A 411 -21.14 2.16 -6.96
C ILE A 411 -22.05 1.28 -7.82
N ALA A 412 -21.64 0.04 -8.04
CA ALA A 412 -22.34 -0.91 -8.90
C ALA A 412 -22.78 -2.14 -8.13
N ASN A 413 -23.93 -2.68 -8.49
CA ASN A 413 -24.31 -4.00 -8.02
C ASN A 413 -23.37 -5.05 -8.64
N PRO A 414 -22.68 -5.86 -7.85
CA PRO A 414 -21.65 -6.78 -8.37
C PRO A 414 -22.22 -7.87 -9.29
N GLU A 415 -23.51 -8.20 -9.17
CA GLU A 415 -24.18 -9.24 -9.97
C GLU A 415 -24.83 -8.66 -11.22
N THR A 416 -25.65 -7.62 -11.07
CA THR A 416 -26.40 -7.02 -12.18
C THR A 416 -25.62 -6.00 -12.99
N LYS A 417 -24.48 -5.51 -12.45
CA LYS A 417 -23.66 -4.42 -13.00
C LYS A 417 -24.42 -3.09 -13.17
N GLY A 418 -25.59 -2.96 -12.56
CA GLY A 418 -26.36 -1.72 -12.53
C GLY A 418 -25.83 -0.75 -11.49
N GLN A 419 -25.93 0.55 -11.77
CA GLN A 419 -25.57 1.58 -10.80
C GLN A 419 -26.49 1.52 -9.58
N CYS A 420 -25.91 1.49 -8.39
CA CYS A 420 -26.65 1.53 -7.13
C CYS A 420 -27.14 2.93 -6.79
N ALA A 421 -28.28 3.01 -6.12
CA ALA A 421 -28.73 4.23 -5.47
C ALA A 421 -27.90 4.52 -4.20
N ASP A 422 -27.95 5.76 -3.71
CA ASP A 422 -27.15 6.23 -2.55
C ASP A 422 -27.39 5.44 -1.25
N SER A 423 -28.53 4.75 -1.15
CA SER A 423 -28.90 3.93 0.01
C SER A 423 -28.48 2.45 -0.13
N HIS A 424 -27.69 2.09 -1.13
CA HIS A 424 -27.28 0.72 -1.37
C HIS A 424 -25.76 0.58 -1.25
N LEU A 425 -25.35 -0.54 -0.66
CA LEU A 425 -23.98 -1.01 -0.69
C LEU A 425 -23.72 -1.70 -2.03
N GLY A 426 -22.61 -1.39 -2.67
CA GLY A 426 -22.21 -2.03 -3.92
C GLY A 426 -20.71 -2.05 -4.10
N GLU A 427 -20.26 -2.63 -5.20
CA GLU A 427 -18.85 -2.65 -5.56
C GLU A 427 -18.42 -1.27 -6.05
N ILE A 428 -17.27 -0.82 -5.56
CA ILE A 428 -16.64 0.42 -5.98
C ILE A 428 -16.00 0.21 -7.34
N TRP A 429 -16.46 0.94 -8.34
CA TRP A 429 -15.90 0.97 -9.68
C TRP A 429 -15.21 2.30 -9.92
N VAL A 430 -14.05 2.29 -10.57
CA VAL A 430 -13.21 3.48 -10.74
C VAL A 430 -12.81 3.70 -12.19
N SER A 431 -12.89 4.94 -12.62
CA SER A 431 -12.37 5.41 -13.90
C SER A 431 -11.42 6.57 -13.67
N SER A 432 -10.20 6.46 -14.19
CA SER A 432 -9.21 7.53 -14.09
C SER A 432 -8.12 7.37 -15.14
N PRO A 433 -7.35 8.45 -15.45
CA PRO A 433 -6.19 8.36 -16.31
C PRO A 433 -5.06 7.47 -15.79
N HIS A 434 -5.06 7.19 -14.48
CA HIS A 434 -4.03 6.37 -13.83
C HIS A 434 -4.52 4.98 -13.39
N ASN A 435 -5.63 4.50 -13.93
CA ASN A 435 -5.97 3.09 -13.81
C ASN A 435 -4.83 2.21 -14.34
N ALA A 436 -4.64 1.05 -13.72
CA ALA A 436 -3.71 0.05 -14.24
C ALA A 436 -4.16 -0.46 -15.62
N ASN A 437 -3.23 -1.02 -16.36
CA ASN A 437 -3.41 -1.40 -17.77
C ASN A 437 -3.69 -2.90 -17.97
N GLY A 438 -4.14 -3.57 -16.93
CA GLY A 438 -4.50 -4.98 -16.96
C GLY A 438 -3.58 -5.87 -16.14
N TYR A 439 -3.94 -7.14 -16.06
CA TYR A 439 -3.08 -8.15 -15.47
C TYR A 439 -1.93 -8.48 -16.41
N PHE A 440 -0.73 -8.62 -15.85
CA PHE A 440 0.33 -9.38 -16.47
C PHE A 440 0.05 -10.84 -16.18
N THR A 441 -0.75 -11.47 -17.01
CA THR A 441 -1.33 -12.75 -16.66
C THR A 441 -0.41 -13.91 -16.92
N ILE A 442 -0.31 -14.72 -15.93
CA ILE A 442 -0.02 -16.12 -16.00
C ILE A 442 -1.26 -16.91 -16.38
N TYR A 443 -2.40 -16.40 -16.07
CA TYR A 443 -3.71 -17.01 -16.30
C TYR A 443 -4.41 -16.46 -17.55
N GLY A 444 -3.67 -15.91 -18.48
CA GLY A 444 -3.95 -15.52 -19.85
C GLY A 444 -5.39 -15.51 -20.35
N ASP A 445 -6.33 -15.13 -19.49
CA ASP A 445 -7.73 -15.09 -19.83
C ASP A 445 -8.13 -13.65 -20.13
N ASP A 446 -8.22 -13.35 -21.43
CA ASP A 446 -8.68 -12.05 -21.92
C ASP A 446 -10.07 -11.68 -21.37
N SER A 447 -10.87 -12.65 -20.95
CA SER A 447 -12.17 -12.42 -20.34
C SER A 447 -12.04 -11.76 -18.97
N LEU A 448 -11.07 -12.18 -18.16
CA LEU A 448 -10.77 -11.56 -16.86
C LEU A 448 -10.27 -10.12 -17.02
N HIS A 449 -9.47 -9.85 -18.07
CA HIS A 449 -9.03 -8.49 -18.36
C HIS A 449 -10.21 -7.56 -18.61
N HIS A 450 -11.09 -7.95 -19.49
CA HIS A 450 -12.27 -7.16 -19.82
C HIS A 450 -13.18 -6.92 -18.61
N GLU A 451 -13.39 -7.96 -17.81
CA GLU A 451 -14.28 -7.87 -16.64
C GLU A 451 -13.73 -6.95 -15.54
N HIS A 452 -12.40 -6.91 -15.33
CA HIS A 452 -11.83 -6.15 -14.22
C HIS A 452 -11.37 -4.74 -14.60
N PHE A 453 -10.95 -4.50 -15.83
CA PHE A 453 -10.33 -3.23 -16.23
C PHE A 453 -11.15 -2.41 -17.22
N ASP A 454 -12.12 -3.00 -17.89
CA ASP A 454 -12.93 -2.35 -18.93
C ASP A 454 -14.39 -2.78 -18.81
N SER A 455 -15.01 -2.48 -17.68
CA SER A 455 -16.42 -2.77 -17.43
C SER A 455 -17.28 -1.55 -17.67
N GLN A 456 -18.48 -1.78 -18.17
CA GLN A 456 -19.51 -0.76 -18.35
C GLN A 456 -20.71 -1.07 -17.45
N LEU A 457 -21.30 -0.02 -16.89
CA LEU A 457 -22.53 -0.14 -16.11
C LEU A 457 -23.69 -0.56 -17.02
N ALA A 458 -24.53 -1.46 -16.54
CA ALA A 458 -25.74 -1.87 -17.24
C ALA A 458 -26.83 -0.78 -17.21
N THR A 459 -26.84 0.05 -16.17
CA THR A 459 -27.74 1.19 -15.98
C THR A 459 -26.95 2.34 -15.36
N GLY A 460 -27.38 3.57 -15.58
CA GLY A 460 -26.71 4.78 -15.11
C GLY A 460 -25.73 5.32 -16.16
N ASP A 461 -24.47 5.52 -15.81
CA ASP A 461 -23.44 5.97 -16.74
C ASP A 461 -22.88 4.81 -17.58
N ILE A 462 -23.62 4.46 -18.62
CA ILE A 462 -23.30 3.33 -19.52
C ILE A 462 -22.16 3.61 -20.50
N HIS A 463 -21.70 4.86 -20.60
CA HIS A 463 -20.69 5.27 -21.59
C HIS A 463 -19.27 5.29 -21.04
N THR A 464 -19.11 5.33 -19.72
CA THR A 464 -17.79 5.34 -19.09
C THR A 464 -17.31 3.92 -18.88
N SER A 465 -16.02 3.67 -19.23
CA SER A 465 -15.33 2.45 -18.89
C SER A 465 -14.76 2.55 -17.47
N TYR A 466 -15.01 1.53 -16.66
CA TYR A 466 -14.60 1.45 -15.27
C TYR A 466 -13.74 0.22 -15.01
N ALA A 467 -12.79 0.35 -14.09
CA ALA A 467 -12.14 -0.79 -13.47
C ALA A 467 -12.89 -1.19 -12.20
N ARG A 468 -13.03 -2.49 -11.97
CA ARG A 468 -13.68 -3.07 -10.79
C ARG A 468 -12.66 -3.25 -9.68
N THR A 469 -12.90 -2.67 -8.52
CA THR A 469 -11.95 -2.72 -7.40
C THR A 469 -11.99 -4.01 -6.60
N GLY A 470 -13.11 -4.72 -6.62
CA GLY A 470 -13.33 -5.87 -5.74
C GLY A 470 -13.64 -5.49 -4.28
N PHE A 471 -13.89 -4.21 -4.01
CA PHE A 471 -14.26 -3.71 -2.69
C PHE A 471 -15.69 -3.20 -2.67
N LEU A 472 -16.40 -3.48 -1.58
CA LEU A 472 -17.73 -2.96 -1.32
C LEU A 472 -17.65 -1.63 -0.57
N GLY A 473 -18.50 -0.71 -0.95
CA GLY A 473 -18.60 0.59 -0.33
C GLY A 473 -19.82 1.37 -0.79
N PHE A 474 -19.87 2.62 -0.38
CA PHE A 474 -20.93 3.55 -0.77
C PHE A 474 -20.40 4.98 -0.84
N ILE A 475 -21.14 5.84 -1.52
CA ILE A 475 -20.83 7.27 -1.67
C ILE A 475 -21.88 8.07 -0.95
N ARG A 476 -21.45 9.14 -0.28
CA ARG A 476 -22.37 10.14 0.25
C ARG A 476 -21.84 11.54 -0.03
N ARG A 477 -22.75 12.42 -0.45
CA ARG A 477 -22.45 13.84 -0.54
C ARG A 477 -22.31 14.40 0.88
N THR A 478 -21.21 15.07 1.18
CA THR A 478 -20.99 15.67 2.50
C THR A 478 -21.96 16.83 2.73
N GLU A 479 -22.49 16.93 3.95
CA GLU A 479 -23.29 18.08 4.38
C GLU A 479 -22.42 19.21 4.90
N LEU A 480 -21.22 18.89 5.37
CA LEU A 480 -20.25 19.84 5.87
C LEU A 480 -19.72 20.70 4.72
N THR A 481 -19.92 21.99 4.81
CA THR A 481 -19.21 22.94 3.98
C THR A 481 -17.75 22.96 4.46
N GLN A 482 -16.86 22.70 3.51
CA GLN A 482 -15.43 22.90 3.72
C GLN A 482 -15.17 24.38 4.04
N SER A 483 -13.97 24.67 4.53
CA SER A 483 -13.52 26.05 4.73
C SER A 483 -13.62 26.93 3.47
N ASP A 484 -13.64 26.30 2.29
CA ASP A 484 -13.84 26.92 0.97
C ASP A 484 -15.30 26.89 0.47
N GLY A 485 -16.23 26.32 1.25
CA GLY A 485 -17.65 26.23 0.91
C GLY A 485 -18.02 25.09 -0.04
N GLU A 486 -17.08 24.23 -0.42
CA GLU A 486 -17.35 23.10 -1.31
C GLU A 486 -17.83 21.84 -0.58
N ARG A 487 -18.83 21.18 -1.14
CA ARG A 487 -19.26 19.85 -0.76
C ARG A 487 -18.57 18.83 -1.67
N HIS A 488 -18.16 17.71 -1.13
CA HIS A 488 -17.52 16.65 -1.91
C HIS A 488 -18.25 15.31 -1.74
N ASP A 489 -18.03 14.39 -2.67
CA ASP A 489 -18.48 13.02 -2.56
C ASP A 489 -17.50 12.23 -1.72
N ALA A 490 -17.95 11.77 -0.55
CA ALA A 490 -17.16 10.97 0.36
C ALA A 490 -17.34 9.49 0.05
N ILE A 491 -16.22 8.79 -0.07
CA ILE A 491 -16.16 7.35 -0.32
C ILE A 491 -15.95 6.62 1.00
N PHE A 492 -16.83 5.67 1.28
CA PHE A 492 -16.77 4.81 2.45
C PHE A 492 -16.55 3.36 2.03
N VAL A 493 -15.37 2.83 2.35
CA VAL A 493 -15.00 1.44 2.08
C VAL A 493 -15.47 0.57 3.24
N VAL A 494 -16.26 -0.47 2.94
CA VAL A 494 -16.82 -1.37 3.95
C VAL A 494 -16.00 -2.66 4.06
N GLY A 495 -15.56 -3.23 2.95
CA GLY A 495 -14.71 -4.43 2.95
C GLY A 495 -14.53 -5.04 1.57
N GLY A 496 -13.67 -6.05 1.47
CA GLY A 496 -13.45 -6.81 0.24
C GLY A 496 -14.65 -7.68 -0.12
N LEU A 497 -15.03 -7.67 -1.40
CA LEU A 497 -16.16 -8.48 -1.89
C LEU A 497 -15.92 -9.98 -1.71
N ASP A 498 -14.71 -10.44 -2.05
CA ASP A 498 -14.34 -11.86 -1.97
C ASP A 498 -14.14 -12.38 -0.55
N GLU A 499 -13.97 -11.47 0.43
CA GLU A 499 -13.83 -11.81 1.85
C GLU A 499 -15.16 -11.93 2.57
N THR A 500 -16.26 -11.46 1.96
CA THR A 500 -17.57 -11.47 2.60
C THR A 500 -18.10 -12.90 2.79
N ILE A 501 -18.84 -13.07 3.87
CA ILE A 501 -19.44 -14.35 4.26
C ILE A 501 -20.92 -14.30 3.96
N MET A 502 -21.39 -15.14 3.02
CA MET A 502 -22.80 -15.26 2.69
C MET A 502 -23.45 -16.39 3.50
N LEU A 503 -24.31 -16.02 4.44
CA LEU A 503 -25.05 -16.97 5.29
C LEU A 503 -26.53 -16.59 5.29
N ARG A 504 -27.38 -17.54 4.94
CA ARG A 504 -28.85 -17.37 4.94
C ARG A 504 -29.32 -16.15 4.10
N GLY A 505 -28.66 -15.90 2.97
CA GLY A 505 -28.96 -14.78 2.08
C GLY A 505 -28.50 -13.41 2.57
N MET A 506 -27.76 -13.34 3.67
CA MET A 506 -27.20 -12.12 4.22
C MET A 506 -25.68 -12.09 4.05
N ARG A 507 -25.14 -10.90 3.79
CA ARG A 507 -23.71 -10.67 3.63
C ARG A 507 -23.11 -10.16 4.93
N TYR A 508 -22.16 -10.93 5.48
CA TYR A 508 -21.40 -10.56 6.67
C TYR A 508 -19.99 -10.13 6.27
N HIS A 509 -19.48 -9.08 6.93
CA HIS A 509 -18.11 -8.64 6.75
C HIS A 509 -17.26 -9.20 7.89
N PRO A 510 -16.20 -9.97 7.60
CA PRO A 510 -15.38 -10.61 8.64
C PRO A 510 -14.85 -9.63 9.68
N ILE A 511 -14.46 -8.42 9.25
CA ILE A 511 -13.93 -7.38 10.14
C ILE A 511 -14.91 -7.00 11.27
N ASP A 512 -16.21 -7.01 11.02
CA ASP A 512 -17.22 -6.66 12.03
C ASP A 512 -17.30 -7.72 13.13
N ILE A 513 -17.23 -8.98 12.74
CA ILE A 513 -17.21 -10.12 13.69
C ILE A 513 -15.89 -10.12 14.49
N GLU A 514 -14.77 -9.91 13.81
CA GLU A 514 -13.44 -9.84 14.42
C GLU A 514 -13.35 -8.73 15.46
N MET A 515 -13.88 -7.55 15.18
CA MET A 515 -13.92 -6.43 16.12
C MET A 515 -14.73 -6.75 17.37
N THR A 516 -15.86 -7.45 17.23
CA THR A 516 -16.68 -7.91 18.35
C THR A 516 -15.89 -8.87 19.24
N VAL A 517 -15.21 -9.85 18.64
CA VAL A 517 -14.41 -10.84 19.37
C VAL A 517 -13.22 -10.18 20.07
N GLN A 518 -12.49 -9.32 19.40
CA GLN A 518 -11.33 -8.62 19.99
C GLN A 518 -11.71 -7.76 21.21
N ARG A 519 -12.86 -7.11 21.15
CA ARG A 519 -13.36 -6.28 22.28
C ARG A 519 -13.84 -7.11 23.49
N SER A 520 -14.14 -8.38 23.27
CA SER A 520 -14.71 -9.23 24.32
C SER A 520 -13.73 -9.57 25.44
N HIS A 521 -12.43 -9.62 25.14
CA HIS A 521 -11.41 -9.94 26.13
C HIS A 521 -10.06 -9.28 25.85
N ARG A 522 -9.46 -8.68 26.87
CA ARG A 522 -8.21 -7.89 26.74
C ARG A 522 -6.96 -8.67 26.33
N LYS A 523 -6.94 -9.99 26.53
CA LYS A 523 -5.82 -10.88 26.16
C LYS A 523 -5.91 -11.41 24.73
N ILE A 524 -6.97 -11.07 24.01
CA ILE A 524 -7.09 -11.35 22.59
C ILE A 524 -6.25 -10.31 21.85
N CYS A 525 -5.13 -10.74 21.28
CA CYS A 525 -4.22 -9.86 20.52
C CYS A 525 -4.75 -9.60 19.12
N GLU A 526 -5.24 -10.66 18.48
CA GLU A 526 -5.75 -10.59 17.11
C GLU A 526 -6.86 -11.64 16.90
N CYS A 527 -7.70 -11.41 15.91
CA CYS A 527 -8.78 -12.32 15.54
C CYS A 527 -8.95 -12.32 14.02
N ALA A 528 -9.18 -13.48 13.45
CA ALA A 528 -9.55 -13.63 12.05
C ALA A 528 -10.71 -14.62 11.90
N VAL A 529 -11.59 -14.31 10.94
CA VAL A 529 -12.82 -15.07 10.72
C VAL A 529 -12.91 -15.49 9.26
N PHE A 530 -13.25 -16.73 9.03
CA PHE A 530 -13.52 -17.29 7.71
C PHE A 530 -14.58 -18.41 7.79
N THR A 531 -14.99 -18.94 6.66
CA THR A 531 -15.90 -20.07 6.58
C THR A 531 -15.19 -21.34 6.12
N TRP A 532 -15.55 -22.44 6.75
CA TRP A 532 -15.20 -23.80 6.34
C TRP A 532 -16.49 -24.58 6.10
N THR A 533 -16.71 -24.97 4.86
CA THR A 533 -18.02 -25.49 4.44
C THR A 533 -19.11 -24.44 4.74
N ASN A 534 -20.07 -24.72 5.59
CA ASN A 534 -21.07 -23.76 6.06
C ASN A 534 -20.86 -23.34 7.53
N LEU A 535 -19.70 -23.66 8.10
CA LEU A 535 -19.37 -23.33 9.48
C LEU A 535 -18.57 -22.04 9.56
N LEU A 536 -18.91 -21.20 10.51
CA LEU A 536 -18.14 -20.03 10.87
C LEU A 536 -16.94 -20.48 11.74
N VAL A 537 -15.74 -20.18 11.29
CA VAL A 537 -14.49 -20.46 12.02
C VAL A 537 -13.93 -19.15 12.54
N VAL A 538 -13.69 -19.08 13.85
CA VAL A 538 -13.09 -17.94 14.52
C VAL A 538 -11.72 -18.35 15.05
N VAL A 539 -10.66 -17.74 14.54
CA VAL A 539 -9.29 -17.93 15.01
C VAL A 539 -8.91 -16.76 15.90
N VAL A 540 -8.44 -17.06 17.11
CA VAL A 540 -8.12 -16.05 18.13
C VAL A 540 -6.67 -16.24 18.60
N GLU A 541 -5.89 -15.18 18.53
CA GLU A 541 -4.56 -15.12 19.15
C GLU A 541 -4.69 -14.76 20.64
N LEU A 542 -4.21 -15.64 21.51
CA LEU A 542 -4.28 -15.47 22.96
C LEU A 542 -2.90 -15.17 23.54
N GLU A 543 -2.76 -14.02 24.20
CA GLU A 543 -1.62 -13.73 25.07
C GLU A 543 -1.88 -14.27 26.49
N GLY A 544 -1.71 -15.58 26.65
CA GLY A 544 -2.03 -16.27 27.91
C GLY A 544 -1.65 -17.74 27.90
N HIS A 545 -2.19 -18.47 28.86
CA HIS A 545 -1.93 -19.90 29.03
C HIS A 545 -3.08 -20.77 28.49
N GLU A 546 -2.79 -22.04 28.21
CA GLU A 546 -3.75 -23.02 27.71
C GLU A 546 -5.04 -23.09 28.52
N ASN A 547 -4.94 -22.99 29.86
CA ASN A 547 -6.10 -23.00 30.75
C ASN A 547 -7.08 -21.83 30.46
N GLU A 548 -6.60 -20.70 30.00
CA GLU A 548 -7.42 -19.54 29.65
C GLU A 548 -8.15 -19.71 28.31
N ALA A 549 -7.62 -20.58 27.43
CA ALA A 549 -8.25 -20.88 26.16
C ALA A 549 -9.64 -21.52 26.32
N LEU A 550 -9.82 -22.35 27.32
CA LEU A 550 -11.10 -22.96 27.64
C LEU A 550 -12.19 -21.95 28.00
N ASP A 551 -11.82 -20.89 28.73
CA ASP A 551 -12.75 -19.83 29.12
C ASP A 551 -13.10 -18.89 27.99
N LEU A 552 -12.22 -18.78 26.98
CA LEU A 552 -12.46 -17.94 25.81
C LEU A 552 -13.54 -18.48 24.89
N VAL A 553 -13.65 -19.79 24.73
CA VAL A 553 -14.60 -20.41 23.79
C VAL A 553 -16.05 -20.01 24.07
N PRO A 554 -16.59 -20.14 25.29
CA PRO A 554 -17.94 -19.69 25.59
C PRO A 554 -18.14 -18.18 25.38
N LEU A 555 -17.13 -17.39 25.72
CA LEU A 555 -17.16 -15.94 25.56
C LEU A 555 -17.26 -15.56 24.09
N VAL A 556 -16.38 -16.10 23.25
CA VAL A 556 -16.36 -15.82 21.79
C VAL A 556 -17.68 -16.25 21.15
N THR A 557 -18.16 -17.43 21.44
CA THR A 557 -19.44 -17.93 20.88
C THR A 557 -20.63 -17.09 21.31
N SER A 558 -20.67 -16.66 22.57
CA SER A 558 -21.75 -15.82 23.10
C SER A 558 -21.77 -14.44 22.46
N VAL A 559 -20.64 -13.74 22.39
CA VAL A 559 -20.62 -12.38 21.85
C VAL A 559 -20.93 -12.34 20.35
N VAL A 560 -20.48 -13.35 19.59
CA VAL A 560 -20.82 -13.45 18.16
C VAL A 560 -22.31 -13.74 17.97
N LEU A 561 -22.90 -14.60 18.80
CA LEU A 561 -24.33 -14.89 18.75
C LEU A 561 -25.16 -13.66 19.12
N GLU A 562 -24.80 -12.95 20.19
CA GLU A 562 -25.54 -11.78 20.66
C GLU A 562 -25.51 -10.60 19.68
N GLU A 563 -24.33 -10.29 19.10
CA GLU A 563 -24.20 -9.13 18.22
C GLU A 563 -24.54 -9.44 16.76
N HIS A 564 -24.18 -10.63 16.28
CA HIS A 564 -24.27 -10.96 14.85
C HIS A 564 -25.36 -11.99 14.51
N TYR A 565 -25.97 -12.61 15.52
CA TYR A 565 -26.96 -13.71 15.35
C TYR A 565 -26.40 -14.90 14.55
N LEU A 566 -25.10 -15.14 14.72
CA LEU A 566 -24.37 -16.23 14.08
C LEU A 566 -23.92 -17.25 15.12
N ILE A 567 -24.02 -18.52 14.73
CA ILE A 567 -23.48 -19.62 15.50
C ILE A 567 -22.06 -19.88 15.02
N VAL A 568 -21.12 -19.80 15.94
CA VAL A 568 -19.72 -20.16 15.66
C VAL A 568 -19.59 -21.67 15.64
N GLY A 569 -19.13 -22.23 14.54
CA GLY A 569 -18.95 -23.68 14.38
C GLY A 569 -17.64 -24.19 14.95
N VAL A 570 -16.56 -23.41 14.82
CA VAL A 570 -15.23 -23.76 15.29
C VAL A 570 -14.55 -22.53 15.90
N VAL A 571 -13.97 -22.71 17.08
CA VAL A 571 -13.08 -21.72 17.70
C VAL A 571 -11.68 -22.32 17.77
N VAL A 572 -10.71 -21.64 17.18
CA VAL A 572 -9.30 -22.02 17.16
C VAL A 572 -8.52 -21.01 17.96
N VAL A 573 -7.90 -21.42 19.05
CA VAL A 573 -7.03 -20.57 19.86
C VAL A 573 -5.58 -20.86 19.50
N VAL A 574 -4.84 -19.83 19.13
CA VAL A 574 -3.46 -19.91 18.66
C VAL A 574 -2.56 -18.94 19.42
N ASP A 575 -1.26 -19.16 19.32
CA ASP A 575 -0.26 -18.23 19.86
C ASP A 575 -0.25 -16.91 19.09
N PRO A 576 0.18 -15.80 19.73
CA PRO A 576 0.36 -14.53 19.04
C PRO A 576 1.30 -14.63 17.83
N GLY A 577 0.91 -14.02 16.72
CA GLY A 577 1.67 -14.02 15.47
C GLY A 577 1.38 -15.17 14.50
N VAL A 578 0.44 -16.07 14.83
CA VAL A 578 0.02 -17.17 13.95
C VAL A 578 -0.88 -16.69 12.80
N ILE A 579 -1.73 -15.68 13.05
CA ILE A 579 -2.57 -15.10 12.01
C ILE A 579 -1.68 -14.36 11.02
N PRO A 580 -1.62 -14.77 9.73
CA PRO A 580 -0.74 -14.15 8.76
C PRO A 580 -1.18 -12.73 8.43
N ILE A 581 -0.21 -11.81 8.47
CA ILE A 581 -0.39 -10.38 8.19
C ILE A 581 0.64 -9.99 7.13
N ASN A 582 0.23 -9.21 6.13
CA ASN A 582 1.16 -8.69 5.14
C ASN A 582 1.98 -7.50 5.70
N SER A 583 2.92 -6.98 4.90
CA SER A 583 3.80 -5.88 5.30
C SER A 583 3.09 -4.56 5.60
N ARG A 584 1.84 -4.40 5.18
CA ARG A 584 1.00 -3.23 5.49
C ARG A 584 0.17 -3.39 6.76
N GLY A 585 0.21 -4.56 7.38
CA GLY A 585 -0.59 -4.89 8.55
C GLY A 585 -1.99 -5.45 8.22
N GLU A 586 -2.22 -5.87 6.98
CA GLU A 586 -3.50 -6.44 6.54
C GLU A 586 -3.54 -7.96 6.73
N LYS A 587 -4.65 -8.47 7.25
CA LYS A 587 -4.85 -9.90 7.52
C LYS A 587 -5.01 -10.69 6.23
N GLN A 588 -4.34 -11.83 6.17
CA GLN A 588 -4.41 -12.79 5.06
C GLN A 588 -5.36 -13.94 5.43
N ARG A 589 -6.66 -13.67 5.47
CA ARG A 589 -7.69 -14.61 5.96
C ARG A 589 -7.76 -15.91 5.15
N MET A 590 -7.61 -15.82 3.85
CA MET A 590 -7.66 -17.01 3.00
C MET A 590 -6.41 -17.87 3.15
N HIS A 591 -5.26 -17.24 3.39
CA HIS A 591 -4.03 -17.96 3.71
C HIS A 591 -4.11 -18.69 5.05
N LEU A 592 -4.73 -18.04 6.03
CA LEU A 592 -5.03 -18.64 7.33
C LEU A 592 -5.97 -19.84 7.19
N ARG A 593 -7.03 -19.70 6.38
CA ARG A 593 -7.96 -20.79 6.09
C ARG A 593 -7.24 -22.01 5.47
N ASP A 594 -6.39 -21.76 4.49
CA ASP A 594 -5.63 -22.82 3.84
C ASP A 594 -4.69 -23.51 4.82
N GLY A 595 -4.04 -22.77 5.71
CA GLY A 595 -3.24 -23.33 6.82
C GLY A 595 -4.06 -24.16 7.79
N PHE A 596 -5.27 -23.74 8.12
CA PHE A 596 -6.22 -24.50 8.95
C PHE A 596 -6.63 -25.81 8.27
N LEU A 597 -6.99 -25.76 6.99
CA LEU A 597 -7.37 -26.96 6.22
C LEU A 597 -6.22 -27.96 6.03
N ALA A 598 -4.99 -27.46 5.99
CA ALA A 598 -3.78 -28.27 5.87
C ALA A 598 -3.23 -28.76 7.24
N ASP A 599 -3.93 -28.46 8.35
CA ASP A 599 -3.51 -28.80 9.72
C ASP A 599 -2.11 -28.25 10.10
N GLN A 600 -1.85 -27.00 9.69
CA GLN A 600 -0.55 -26.33 9.86
C GLN A 600 -0.52 -25.25 10.95
N LEU A 601 -1.64 -24.99 11.63
CA LEU A 601 -1.73 -23.86 12.56
C LEU A 601 -1.12 -24.11 13.94
N ASP A 602 -0.90 -25.36 14.33
CA ASP A 602 -0.42 -25.77 15.66
C ASP A 602 -1.20 -25.08 16.81
N PRO A 603 -2.53 -25.30 16.92
CA PRO A 603 -3.36 -24.55 17.83
C PRO A 603 -3.13 -24.94 19.29
N ILE A 604 -3.24 -23.98 20.22
CA ILE A 604 -3.27 -24.22 21.65
C ILE A 604 -4.52 -25.03 22.02
N TYR A 605 -5.66 -24.67 21.43
CA TYR A 605 -6.94 -25.31 21.67
C TYR A 605 -7.89 -25.17 20.47
N VAL A 606 -8.65 -26.20 20.18
CA VAL A 606 -9.72 -26.18 19.16
C VAL A 606 -11.02 -26.70 19.77
N ALA A 607 -12.07 -25.91 19.63
CA ALA A 607 -13.42 -26.29 20.03
C ALA A 607 -14.35 -26.37 18.83
N TYR A 608 -15.02 -27.48 18.68
CA TYR A 608 -16.06 -27.70 17.69
C TYR A 608 -17.43 -27.59 18.35
N ASN A 609 -18.28 -26.74 17.80
CA ASN A 609 -19.67 -26.57 18.21
C ASN A 609 -20.58 -27.17 17.12
N MET A 610 -20.64 -28.51 17.11
CA MET A 610 -21.46 -29.26 16.14
C MET A 610 -22.83 -29.60 16.71
#